data_ec39ab86fa36dfe1a05f37c8b796951f
#
_entry.id   ec39ab86fa36dfe1a05f37c8b796951f
#
_cell.length_a   1.000
_cell.length_b   1.000
_cell.length_c   1.000
_cell.angle_alpha   90.00
_cell.angle_beta   90.00
_cell.angle_gamma   90.00
#
_symmetry.space_group_name_H-M   'P 1'
#
loop_
_entity.id
_entity.type
_entity.pdbx_description
1 polymer ?
#
loop_
_entity_poly.entity_id
_entity_poly.type
_entity_poly.pdbx_seq_one_letter_code
_entity_poly.pdbx_strand_id
1 'polypeptide(L)'
;MALETAPTKFMASSTPIIVIGGGIGGLTAALALLQRGLDVVVYEQAPELKEIGAGIQIGPNGTRVLHALGLETALQRTQVLPSRRQLRHWRTGETWNWFDLGPASVQRFGTPHILMHRNDLHGVLAAAVRAQKPDAIKLGMRCTGVTQTADDATVQFANGEDAKAAFVIGADGIHSAVRKCLFGADAPEFTGCMAWRGLVPMDRLPPHLSQLLTTNWLGAHGHVLHYPVRRGELMNFISIVERGDWQVESWSVVGSREELAADFSGWHDDVHVFIDNIGKPYKWALMARGPMAAWSKGRVTLLGDACHPTLPFLGQGAVMSIEDAYIVAACVAKYANDPGLAFERYEDIRRERTTAVVRKAHENRRHAFSPALADQEAVAVAVAREWQQERVRERLDWLYHYDATAIAV
;
A
#
# COMPACT_ATOMS: atom_id res chain seq x y z
N MET A 1 -33.20 20.19 -26.13
CA MET A 1 -34.04 19.27 -25.33
C MET A 1 -33.12 18.14 -24.90
N ALA A 2 -32.49 18.30 -23.77
CA ALA A 2 -31.61 17.30 -23.19
C ALA A 2 -32.47 16.30 -22.40
N LEU A 3 -32.45 15.04 -22.78
CA LEU A 3 -33.06 13.96 -22.01
C LEU A 3 -32.19 13.71 -20.80
N GLU A 4 -32.57 14.23 -19.64
CA GLU A 4 -32.11 13.78 -18.34
C GLU A 4 -32.55 12.32 -18.17
N THR A 5 -31.61 11.40 -18.31
CA THR A 5 -31.82 10.02 -17.88
C THR A 5 -31.82 9.99 -16.35
N ALA A 6 -33.00 9.84 -15.76
CA ALA A 6 -33.16 9.62 -14.35
C ALA A 6 -32.27 8.43 -13.89
N PRO A 7 -31.64 8.50 -12.71
CA PRO A 7 -30.84 7.41 -12.20
C PRO A 7 -31.75 6.18 -12.02
N THR A 8 -31.39 5.08 -12.68
CA THR A 8 -32.08 3.80 -12.56
C THR A 8 -32.04 3.40 -11.09
N LYS A 9 -33.19 3.39 -10.43
CA LYS A 9 -33.32 2.96 -9.04
C LYS A 9 -32.84 1.50 -8.96
N PHE A 10 -31.73 1.30 -8.29
CA PHE A 10 -31.15 0.02 -7.99
C PHE A 10 -32.22 -0.84 -7.29
N MET A 11 -32.66 -1.94 -7.91
CA MET A 11 -33.37 -2.99 -7.18
C MET A 11 -32.31 -3.61 -6.28
N ALA A 12 -32.29 -3.23 -5.01
CA ALA A 12 -31.37 -3.78 -4.02
C ALA A 12 -31.49 -5.31 -4.03
N SER A 13 -30.48 -6.01 -4.54
CA SER A 13 -30.34 -7.44 -4.28
C SER A 13 -30.38 -7.60 -2.77
N SER A 14 -31.22 -8.53 -2.29
CA SER A 14 -31.31 -8.84 -0.85
C SER A 14 -30.00 -9.42 -0.30
N THR A 15 -29.02 -9.66 -1.14
CA THR A 15 -27.74 -10.31 -0.85
C THR A 15 -26.62 -9.27 -0.98
N PRO A 16 -25.82 -9.04 0.08
CA PRO A 16 -24.78 -8.00 0.08
C PRO A 16 -23.59 -8.37 -0.81
N ILE A 17 -22.77 -7.38 -1.11
CA ILE A 17 -21.41 -7.59 -1.60
C ILE A 17 -20.53 -7.91 -0.39
N ILE A 18 -19.72 -8.95 -0.49
CA ILE A 18 -18.80 -9.34 0.57
C ILE A 18 -17.37 -8.94 0.17
N VAL A 19 -16.71 -8.21 1.08
CA VAL A 19 -15.28 -7.92 1.01
C VAL A 19 -14.56 -8.77 2.06
N ILE A 20 -13.61 -9.60 1.63
CA ILE A 20 -12.79 -10.42 2.52
C ILE A 20 -11.47 -9.71 2.77
N GLY A 21 -11.23 -9.34 4.03
CA GLY A 21 -10.07 -8.57 4.47
C GLY A 21 -10.40 -7.12 4.79
N GLY A 22 -10.17 -6.72 6.05
CA GLY A 22 -10.37 -5.37 6.57
C GLY A 22 -9.11 -4.48 6.49
N GLY A 23 -8.16 -4.78 5.59
CA GLY A 23 -6.99 -3.95 5.34
C GLY A 23 -7.33 -2.66 4.58
N ILE A 24 -6.30 -1.85 4.26
CA ILE A 24 -6.48 -0.55 3.56
C ILE A 24 -7.29 -0.72 2.26
N GLY A 25 -6.96 -1.71 1.42
CA GLY A 25 -7.66 -1.95 0.17
C GLY A 25 -9.12 -2.35 0.38
N GLY A 26 -9.38 -3.30 1.30
CA GLY A 26 -10.74 -3.79 1.58
C GLY A 26 -11.65 -2.72 2.18
N LEU A 27 -11.15 -1.94 3.14
CA LEU A 27 -11.92 -0.83 3.72
C LEU A 27 -12.16 0.29 2.69
N THR A 28 -11.19 0.56 1.81
CA THR A 28 -11.38 1.53 0.73
C THR A 28 -12.45 1.04 -0.26
N ALA A 29 -12.44 -0.26 -0.62
CA ALA A 29 -13.45 -0.84 -1.49
C ALA A 29 -14.84 -0.79 -0.84
N ALA A 30 -14.94 -1.15 0.43
CA ALA A 30 -16.21 -1.07 1.16
C ALA A 30 -16.76 0.36 1.19
N LEU A 31 -15.92 1.37 1.51
CA LEU A 31 -16.33 2.76 1.50
C LEU A 31 -16.80 3.22 0.10
N ALA A 32 -16.03 2.89 -0.93
CA ALA A 32 -16.34 3.27 -2.30
C ALA A 32 -17.65 2.64 -2.82
N LEU A 33 -17.94 1.40 -2.43
CA LEU A 33 -19.18 0.69 -2.75
C LEU A 33 -20.37 1.29 -1.99
N LEU A 34 -20.24 1.51 -0.68
CA LEU A 34 -21.29 2.11 0.16
C LEU A 34 -21.67 3.51 -0.33
N GLN A 35 -20.70 4.34 -0.70
CA GLN A 35 -20.98 5.66 -1.28
C GLN A 35 -21.72 5.63 -2.62
N ARG A 36 -21.70 4.48 -3.31
CA ARG A 36 -22.47 4.24 -4.55
C ARG A 36 -23.82 3.57 -4.27
N GLY A 37 -24.24 3.48 -3.00
CA GLY A 37 -25.53 2.93 -2.59
C GLY A 37 -25.61 1.40 -2.62
N LEU A 38 -24.46 0.72 -2.68
CA LEU A 38 -24.42 -0.75 -2.68
C LEU A 38 -24.33 -1.28 -1.25
N ASP A 39 -25.00 -2.36 -0.97
CA ASP A 39 -24.94 -3.01 0.35
C ASP A 39 -23.67 -3.85 0.49
N VAL A 40 -22.87 -3.61 1.54
CA VAL A 40 -21.53 -4.22 1.71
C VAL A 40 -21.36 -4.76 3.13
N VAL A 41 -20.69 -5.90 3.23
CA VAL A 41 -20.17 -6.46 4.49
C VAL A 41 -18.70 -6.78 4.31
N VAL A 42 -17.86 -6.32 5.25
CA VAL A 42 -16.44 -6.65 5.34
C VAL A 42 -16.24 -7.72 6.39
N TYR A 43 -15.56 -8.79 6.04
CA TYR A 43 -15.15 -9.83 6.98
C TYR A 43 -13.64 -9.80 7.17
N GLU A 44 -13.23 -9.58 8.42
CA GLU A 44 -11.81 -9.49 8.82
C GLU A 44 -11.47 -10.62 9.81
N GLN A 45 -10.33 -11.30 9.57
CA GLN A 45 -9.91 -12.43 10.40
C GLN A 45 -9.42 -12.01 11.79
N ALA A 46 -8.88 -10.79 11.92
CA ALA A 46 -8.40 -10.29 13.21
C ALA A 46 -9.57 -9.99 14.17
N PRO A 47 -9.40 -10.22 15.47
CA PRO A 47 -10.41 -9.91 16.48
C PRO A 47 -10.58 -8.40 16.72
N GLU A 48 -9.62 -7.60 16.27
CA GLU A 48 -9.65 -6.14 16.36
C GLU A 48 -8.96 -5.51 15.13
N LEU A 49 -9.41 -4.33 14.76
CA LEU A 49 -8.77 -3.54 13.70
C LEU A 49 -7.52 -2.85 14.25
N LYS A 50 -6.39 -3.54 14.19
CA LYS A 50 -5.07 -3.03 14.56
C LYS A 50 -4.06 -3.36 13.49
N GLU A 51 -3.34 -2.36 13.05
CA GLU A 51 -2.17 -2.52 12.19
C GLU A 51 -0.91 -2.41 13.04
N ILE A 52 0.06 -3.32 12.86
CA ILE A 52 1.34 -3.21 13.58
C ILE A 52 2.08 -1.97 13.08
N GLY A 53 2.41 -1.07 14.01
CA GLY A 53 2.87 0.30 13.77
C GLY A 53 4.04 0.42 12.81
N ALA A 54 3.78 0.97 11.64
CA ALA A 54 4.76 1.45 10.69
C ALA A 54 4.23 2.70 10.00
N GLY A 55 5.12 3.49 9.43
CA GLY A 55 4.72 4.56 8.54
C GLY A 55 4.25 4.03 7.20
N ILE A 56 3.48 4.84 6.52
CA ILE A 56 3.04 4.65 5.14
C ILE A 56 3.17 5.97 4.39
N GLN A 57 3.59 5.88 3.13
CA GLN A 57 3.62 7.01 2.21
C GLN A 57 2.52 6.83 1.17
N ILE A 58 1.70 7.84 0.99
CA ILE A 58 0.67 7.87 -0.03
C ILE A 58 1.00 8.95 -1.04
N GLY A 59 1.33 8.55 -2.26
CA GLY A 59 1.61 9.46 -3.36
C GLY A 59 0.35 10.19 -3.84
N PRO A 60 0.51 11.25 -4.66
CA PRO A 60 -0.60 12.04 -5.20
C PRO A 60 -1.70 11.21 -5.84
N ASN A 61 -1.37 10.15 -6.57
CA ASN A 61 -2.32 9.22 -7.18
C ASN A 61 -3.24 8.53 -6.15
N GLY A 62 -2.71 8.11 -5.00
CA GLY A 62 -3.52 7.53 -3.92
C GLY A 62 -4.28 8.59 -3.13
N THR A 63 -3.64 9.73 -2.82
CA THR A 63 -4.27 10.83 -2.10
C THR A 63 -5.49 11.38 -2.86
N ARG A 64 -5.42 11.44 -4.18
CA ARG A 64 -6.53 11.84 -5.05
C ARG A 64 -7.76 10.97 -4.86
N VAL A 65 -7.59 9.65 -4.81
CA VAL A 65 -8.69 8.71 -4.53
C VAL A 65 -9.24 8.91 -3.13
N LEU A 66 -8.38 9.04 -2.11
CA LEU A 66 -8.83 9.27 -0.74
C LEU A 66 -9.61 10.59 -0.59
N HIS A 67 -9.18 11.65 -1.30
CA HIS A 67 -9.91 12.93 -1.34
C HIS A 67 -11.26 12.78 -2.07
N ALA A 68 -11.32 12.06 -3.20
CA ALA A 68 -12.56 11.77 -3.91
C ALA A 68 -13.56 10.98 -3.04
N LEU A 69 -13.07 10.19 -2.08
CA LEU A 69 -13.88 9.48 -1.08
C LEU A 69 -14.25 10.37 0.12
N GLY A 70 -13.93 11.68 0.11
CA GLY A 70 -14.29 12.63 1.15
C GLY A 70 -13.45 12.55 2.43
N LEU A 71 -12.25 11.95 2.38
CA LEU A 71 -11.43 11.70 3.56
C LEU A 71 -10.44 12.82 3.89
N GLU A 72 -10.34 13.87 3.06
CA GLU A 72 -9.33 14.93 3.19
C GLU A 72 -9.23 15.49 4.61
N THR A 73 -10.35 15.97 5.18
CA THR A 73 -10.39 16.55 6.53
C THR A 73 -9.96 15.56 7.62
N ALA A 74 -10.30 14.27 7.46
CA ALA A 74 -9.91 13.25 8.44
C ALA A 74 -8.40 12.94 8.36
N LEU A 75 -7.83 12.90 7.15
CA LEU A 75 -6.41 12.69 6.91
C LEU A 75 -5.55 13.83 7.48
N GLN A 76 -6.00 15.09 7.31
CA GLN A 76 -5.30 16.30 7.82
C GLN A 76 -5.06 16.27 9.33
N ARG A 77 -5.83 15.49 10.09
CA ARG A 77 -5.67 15.40 11.57
C ARG A 77 -4.40 14.68 11.99
N THR A 78 -3.84 13.79 11.15
CA THR A 78 -2.72 12.91 11.51
C THR A 78 -1.61 12.86 10.48
N GLN A 79 -1.85 13.36 9.26
CA GLN A 79 -0.85 13.37 8.19
C GLN A 79 0.30 14.33 8.45
N VAL A 80 1.41 14.05 7.80
CA VAL A 80 2.52 14.98 7.61
C VAL A 80 2.66 15.27 6.12
N LEU A 81 2.84 16.54 5.77
CA LEU A 81 3.18 16.99 4.42
C LEU A 81 4.69 17.18 4.34
N PRO A 82 5.43 16.31 3.67
CA PRO A 82 6.87 16.47 3.54
C PRO A 82 7.19 17.59 2.56
N SER A 83 8.24 18.38 2.85
CA SER A 83 8.68 19.44 1.95
C SER A 83 9.44 18.90 0.73
N ARG A 84 10.22 17.84 0.93
CA ARG A 84 11.05 17.24 -0.11
C ARG A 84 11.46 15.83 0.24
N ARG A 85 11.97 15.12 -0.77
CA ARG A 85 12.74 13.89 -0.60
C ARG A 85 14.20 14.18 -0.87
N GLN A 86 15.08 13.66 0.00
CA GLN A 86 16.53 13.74 -0.16
C GLN A 86 17.15 12.34 -0.15
N LEU A 87 18.36 12.27 -0.69
CA LEU A 87 19.20 11.09 -0.67
C LEU A 87 20.43 11.39 0.17
N ARG A 88 20.91 10.38 0.87
CA ARG A 88 22.18 10.48 1.61
C ARG A 88 23.06 9.26 1.34
N HIS A 89 24.35 9.53 1.23
CA HIS A 89 25.32 8.45 1.10
C HIS A 89 25.49 7.73 2.44
N TRP A 90 25.45 6.41 2.41
CA TRP A 90 25.42 5.55 3.59
C TRP A 90 26.57 5.77 4.59
N ARG A 91 27.78 6.10 4.11
CA ARG A 91 28.98 6.24 4.94
C ARG A 91 29.33 7.69 5.25
N THR A 92 29.30 8.58 4.25
CA THR A 92 29.77 9.98 4.40
C THR A 92 28.69 10.93 4.84
N GLY A 93 27.41 10.54 4.72
CA GLY A 93 26.26 11.40 4.97
C GLY A 93 26.08 12.52 3.93
N GLU A 94 26.90 12.54 2.84
CA GLU A 94 26.70 13.48 1.75
C GLU A 94 25.26 13.46 1.26
N THR A 95 24.67 14.65 1.08
CA THR A 95 23.22 14.80 0.88
C THR A 95 22.93 15.45 -0.46
N TRP A 96 21.99 14.84 -1.20
CA TRP A 96 21.46 15.39 -2.46
C TRP A 96 19.94 15.59 -2.35
N ASN A 97 19.47 16.79 -2.72
CA ASN A 97 18.04 17.03 -2.87
C ASN A 97 17.55 16.30 -4.12
N TRP A 98 16.59 15.41 -3.93
CA TRP A 98 16.13 14.57 -5.02
C TRP A 98 14.84 15.08 -5.65
N PHE A 99 13.82 15.33 -4.81
CA PHE A 99 12.47 15.56 -5.32
C PHE A 99 11.70 16.49 -4.39
N ASP A 100 11.08 17.54 -4.96
CA ASP A 100 10.15 18.40 -4.23
C ASP A 100 8.83 17.67 -3.98
N LEU A 101 8.37 17.70 -2.74
CA LEU A 101 7.08 17.12 -2.31
C LEU A 101 6.14 18.20 -1.73
N GLY A 102 6.57 19.44 -1.72
CA GLY A 102 5.85 20.59 -1.22
C GLY A 102 4.86 21.19 -2.22
N PRO A 103 4.63 22.51 -2.14
CA PRO A 103 3.61 23.19 -2.97
C PRO A 103 3.77 23.02 -4.47
N ALA A 104 5.01 22.99 -4.99
CA ALA A 104 5.27 22.79 -6.41
C ALA A 104 4.83 21.38 -6.88
N SER A 105 4.99 20.36 -6.04
CA SER A 105 4.48 19.02 -6.30
C SER A 105 2.94 18.99 -6.32
N VAL A 106 2.30 19.69 -5.38
CA VAL A 106 0.83 19.80 -5.34
C VAL A 106 0.31 20.52 -6.58
N GLN A 107 0.96 21.62 -7.00
CA GLN A 107 0.59 22.32 -8.24
C GLN A 107 0.71 21.40 -9.46
N ARG A 108 1.73 20.51 -9.49
CA ARG A 108 1.96 19.60 -10.61
C ARG A 108 0.98 18.45 -10.67
N PHE A 109 0.67 17.83 -9.52
CA PHE A 109 -0.12 16.58 -9.45
C PHE A 109 -1.55 16.77 -8.94
N GLY A 110 -1.92 17.97 -8.51
CA GLY A 110 -3.26 18.31 -8.04
C GLY A 110 -3.56 17.92 -6.58
N THR A 111 -2.80 16.97 -6.02
CA THR A 111 -2.96 16.49 -4.63
C THR A 111 -1.60 16.27 -3.97
N PRO A 112 -1.51 16.35 -2.64
CA PRO A 112 -0.24 16.23 -1.94
C PRO A 112 0.24 14.77 -1.84
N HIS A 113 1.55 14.61 -1.69
CA HIS A 113 2.14 13.42 -1.11
C HIS A 113 2.00 13.51 0.41
N ILE A 114 1.43 12.49 1.06
CA ILE A 114 1.21 12.46 2.51
C ILE A 114 1.97 11.32 3.17
N LEU A 115 2.45 11.59 4.37
CA LEU A 115 3.08 10.60 5.24
C LEU A 115 2.17 10.38 6.44
N MET A 116 1.89 9.13 6.75
CA MET A 116 0.99 8.77 7.85
C MET A 116 1.52 7.59 8.65
N HIS A 117 1.06 7.43 9.86
CA HIS A 117 1.12 6.15 10.53
C HIS A 117 0.06 5.23 9.92
N ARG A 118 0.41 3.98 9.58
CA ARG A 118 -0.49 3.05 8.87
C ARG A 118 -1.79 2.80 9.63
N ASN A 119 -1.70 2.69 10.97
CA ASN A 119 -2.88 2.51 11.81
C ASN A 119 -3.83 3.73 11.80
N ASP A 120 -3.28 4.94 11.63
CA ASP A 120 -4.10 6.15 11.58
C ASP A 120 -4.89 6.21 10.25
N LEU A 121 -4.26 5.89 9.12
CA LEU A 121 -4.97 5.75 7.83
C LEU A 121 -6.04 4.66 7.87
N HIS A 122 -5.70 3.51 8.45
CA HIS A 122 -6.62 2.40 8.63
C HIS A 122 -7.83 2.80 9.50
N GLY A 123 -7.58 3.51 10.62
CA GLY A 123 -8.62 4.04 11.48
C GLY A 123 -9.55 5.05 10.80
N VAL A 124 -8.99 5.93 9.94
CA VAL A 124 -9.79 6.88 9.13
C VAL A 124 -10.71 6.12 8.18
N LEU A 125 -10.22 5.11 7.47
CA LEU A 125 -11.02 4.29 6.56
C LEU A 125 -12.12 3.52 7.31
N ALA A 126 -11.78 2.85 8.41
CA ALA A 126 -12.74 2.10 9.23
C ALA A 126 -13.84 2.99 9.80
N ALA A 127 -13.48 4.19 10.28
CA ALA A 127 -14.45 5.17 10.77
C ALA A 127 -15.40 5.63 9.66
N ALA A 128 -14.87 5.88 8.46
CA ALA A 128 -15.68 6.29 7.31
C ALA A 128 -16.65 5.20 6.86
N VAL A 129 -16.22 3.93 6.84
CA VAL A 129 -17.10 2.78 6.55
C VAL A 129 -18.22 2.68 7.57
N ARG A 130 -17.89 2.74 8.87
CA ARG A 130 -18.89 2.68 9.95
C ARG A 130 -19.85 3.87 9.96
N ALA A 131 -19.41 5.04 9.51
CA ALA A 131 -20.29 6.19 9.37
C ALA A 131 -21.36 6.00 8.29
N GLN A 132 -21.06 5.22 7.22
CA GLN A 132 -22.02 4.86 6.18
C GLN A 132 -22.91 3.69 6.61
N LYS A 133 -22.32 2.65 7.22
CA LYS A 133 -23.01 1.45 7.70
C LYS A 133 -22.33 0.95 8.99
N PRO A 134 -22.92 1.20 10.18
CA PRO A 134 -22.31 0.91 11.49
C PRO A 134 -21.88 -0.54 11.69
N ASP A 135 -22.63 -1.49 11.12
CA ASP A 135 -22.43 -2.93 11.26
C ASP A 135 -21.72 -3.58 10.06
N ALA A 136 -21.20 -2.78 9.13
CA ALA A 136 -20.56 -3.27 7.91
C ALA A 136 -19.31 -4.14 8.16
N ILE A 137 -18.62 -3.98 9.29
CA ILE A 137 -17.34 -4.67 9.55
C ILE A 137 -17.57 -5.76 10.59
N LYS A 138 -17.32 -7.02 10.21
CA LYS A 138 -17.38 -8.21 11.05
C LYS A 138 -15.96 -8.71 11.32
N LEU A 139 -15.60 -8.79 12.61
CA LEU A 139 -14.24 -9.18 13.07
C LEU A 139 -14.22 -10.64 13.51
N GLY A 140 -13.03 -11.26 13.58
CA GLY A 140 -12.84 -12.65 13.97
C GLY A 140 -13.31 -13.66 12.91
N MET A 141 -13.54 -13.20 11.68
CA MET A 141 -14.15 -13.98 10.59
C MET A 141 -13.09 -14.37 9.55
N ARG A 142 -12.33 -15.42 9.82
CA ARG A 142 -11.30 -15.92 8.92
C ARG A 142 -11.92 -16.74 7.78
N CYS A 143 -11.85 -16.22 6.55
CA CYS A 143 -12.25 -16.94 5.33
C CYS A 143 -11.38 -18.19 5.13
N THR A 144 -12.05 -19.33 4.85
CA THR A 144 -11.41 -20.62 4.55
C THR A 144 -11.75 -21.12 3.16
N GLY A 145 -12.83 -20.61 2.55
CA GLY A 145 -13.29 -21.05 1.26
C GLY A 145 -14.27 -20.08 0.62
N VAL A 146 -14.37 -20.15 -0.70
CA VAL A 146 -15.39 -19.46 -1.49
C VAL A 146 -15.88 -20.44 -2.55
N THR A 147 -17.19 -20.61 -2.62
CA THR A 147 -17.90 -21.35 -3.68
C THR A 147 -18.86 -20.39 -4.39
N GLN A 148 -19.26 -20.71 -5.61
CA GLN A 148 -20.19 -19.87 -6.37
C GLN A 148 -21.08 -20.69 -7.29
N THR A 149 -22.26 -20.16 -7.54
CA THR A 149 -23.24 -20.61 -8.54
C THR A 149 -23.40 -19.55 -9.63
N ALA A 150 -24.33 -19.73 -10.54
CA ALA A 150 -24.71 -18.68 -11.49
C ALA A 150 -25.33 -17.45 -10.80
N ASP A 151 -26.02 -17.64 -9.67
CA ASP A 151 -26.85 -16.62 -9.03
C ASP A 151 -26.20 -15.97 -7.81
N ASP A 152 -25.36 -16.71 -7.06
CA ASP A 152 -24.71 -16.22 -5.83
C ASP A 152 -23.30 -16.81 -5.61
N ALA A 153 -22.59 -16.25 -4.66
CA ALA A 153 -21.39 -16.83 -4.09
C ALA A 153 -21.60 -17.09 -2.58
N THR A 154 -20.89 -18.07 -2.04
CA THR A 154 -20.91 -18.39 -0.60
C THR A 154 -19.50 -18.36 -0.07
N VAL A 155 -19.28 -17.56 0.96
CA VAL A 155 -18.00 -17.47 1.69
C VAL A 155 -18.10 -18.35 2.94
N GLN A 156 -17.09 -19.18 3.17
CA GLN A 156 -16.98 -20.10 4.29
C GLN A 156 -15.95 -19.58 5.29
N PHE A 157 -16.27 -19.68 6.58
CA PHE A 157 -15.40 -19.18 7.66
C PHE A 157 -14.92 -20.31 8.58
N ALA A 158 -13.79 -20.05 9.25
CA ALA A 158 -13.16 -21.04 10.14
C ALA A 158 -13.99 -21.39 11.39
N ASN A 159 -14.95 -20.55 11.76
CA ASN A 159 -15.88 -20.80 12.85
C ASN A 159 -17.09 -21.69 12.45
N GLY A 160 -17.14 -22.13 11.18
CA GLY A 160 -18.20 -22.97 10.64
C GLY A 160 -19.41 -22.18 10.11
N GLU A 161 -19.39 -20.86 10.16
CA GLU A 161 -20.42 -20.02 9.54
C GLU A 161 -20.19 -19.87 8.03
N ASP A 162 -21.27 -19.65 7.30
CA ASP A 162 -21.26 -19.32 5.88
C ASP A 162 -22.01 -18.00 5.65
N ALA A 163 -21.59 -17.24 4.63
CA ALA A 163 -22.28 -16.02 4.20
C ALA A 163 -22.50 -16.00 2.70
N LYS A 164 -23.73 -15.69 2.29
CA LYS A 164 -24.09 -15.51 0.88
C LYS A 164 -23.77 -14.10 0.40
N ALA A 165 -23.31 -14.00 -0.82
CA ALA A 165 -22.90 -12.76 -1.48
C ALA A 165 -23.44 -12.68 -2.91
N ALA A 166 -23.82 -11.48 -3.34
CA ALA A 166 -24.02 -11.19 -4.76
C ALA A 166 -22.67 -11.19 -5.51
N PHE A 167 -21.67 -10.61 -4.87
CA PHE A 167 -20.28 -10.52 -5.34
C PHE A 167 -19.32 -10.75 -4.18
N VAL A 168 -18.12 -11.28 -4.44
CA VAL A 168 -17.04 -11.40 -3.46
C VAL A 168 -15.79 -10.67 -3.97
N ILE A 169 -15.23 -9.83 -3.14
CA ILE A 169 -13.96 -9.14 -3.39
C ILE A 169 -12.94 -9.65 -2.38
N GLY A 170 -11.95 -10.42 -2.82
CA GLY A 170 -10.85 -10.91 -2.01
C GLY A 170 -9.77 -9.84 -1.85
N ALA A 171 -9.74 -9.16 -0.71
CA ALA A 171 -8.76 -8.16 -0.31
C ALA A 171 -7.92 -8.67 0.88
N ASP A 172 -7.71 -9.98 0.96
CA ASP A 172 -7.15 -10.74 2.08
C ASP A 172 -5.62 -10.91 2.00
N GLY A 173 -4.95 -10.05 1.20
CA GLY A 173 -3.52 -9.86 1.21
C GLY A 173 -2.72 -10.97 0.51
N ILE A 174 -1.40 -10.97 0.71
CA ILE A 174 -0.47 -11.85 -0.01
C ILE A 174 -0.72 -13.33 0.24
N HIS A 175 -1.33 -13.69 1.38
CA HIS A 175 -1.71 -15.07 1.74
C HIS A 175 -3.16 -15.41 1.43
N SER A 176 -3.76 -14.69 0.48
CA SER A 176 -5.20 -14.77 0.15
C SER A 176 -5.74 -16.19 0.06
N ALA A 177 -6.75 -16.47 0.90
CA ALA A 177 -7.54 -17.69 0.84
C ALA A 177 -8.46 -17.67 -0.39
N VAL A 178 -9.00 -16.49 -0.73
CA VAL A 178 -9.85 -16.32 -1.92
C VAL A 178 -9.06 -16.63 -3.18
N ARG A 179 -7.82 -16.13 -3.32
CA ARG A 179 -6.93 -16.46 -4.45
C ARG A 179 -6.71 -17.97 -4.56
N LYS A 180 -6.39 -18.62 -3.44
CA LYS A 180 -6.19 -20.07 -3.41
C LYS A 180 -7.41 -20.83 -3.88
N CYS A 181 -8.62 -20.40 -3.54
CA CYS A 181 -9.86 -21.01 -4.01
C CYS A 181 -10.08 -20.86 -5.52
N LEU A 182 -9.75 -19.67 -6.07
CA LEU A 182 -9.97 -19.39 -7.49
C LEU A 182 -8.91 -20.03 -8.41
N PHE A 183 -7.64 -19.98 -8.01
CA PHE A 183 -6.50 -20.26 -8.90
C PHE A 183 -5.57 -21.37 -8.40
N GLY A 184 -5.88 -21.97 -7.26
CA GLY A 184 -5.04 -23.01 -6.65
C GLY A 184 -3.99 -22.44 -5.72
N ALA A 185 -3.28 -23.34 -5.05
CA ALA A 185 -2.22 -22.99 -4.12
C ALA A 185 -0.96 -22.59 -4.89
N ASP A 186 -0.42 -21.44 -4.57
CA ASP A 186 0.91 -20.99 -4.96
C ASP A 186 1.62 -20.38 -3.73
N ALA A 187 2.94 -20.32 -3.76
CA ALA A 187 3.72 -19.72 -2.69
C ALA A 187 4.45 -18.48 -3.21
N PRO A 188 4.57 -17.42 -2.40
CA PRO A 188 5.45 -16.32 -2.74
C PRO A 188 6.91 -16.76 -2.69
N GLU A 189 7.74 -16.11 -3.51
CA GLU A 189 9.17 -16.38 -3.58
C GLU A 189 9.94 -15.42 -2.67
N PHE A 190 10.92 -15.94 -1.94
CA PHE A 190 11.82 -15.10 -1.15
C PHE A 190 12.77 -14.31 -2.07
N THR A 191 12.87 -13.02 -1.82
CA THR A 191 13.65 -12.11 -2.68
C THR A 191 15.14 -12.02 -2.34
N GLY A 192 15.60 -12.70 -1.28
CA GLY A 192 16.95 -12.52 -0.74
C GLY A 192 17.11 -11.23 0.07
N CYS A 193 16.02 -10.55 0.38
CA CYS A 193 16.03 -9.31 1.16
C CYS A 193 15.20 -9.43 2.41
N MET A 194 15.72 -8.86 3.49
CA MET A 194 15.01 -8.69 4.75
C MET A 194 14.79 -7.20 5.01
N ALA A 195 13.66 -6.87 5.59
CA ALA A 195 13.36 -5.51 6.00
C ALA A 195 13.27 -5.39 7.52
N TRP A 196 13.78 -4.27 8.03
CA TRP A 196 13.58 -3.79 9.38
C TRP A 196 12.65 -2.61 9.40
N ARG A 197 11.92 -2.44 10.49
CA ARG A 197 11.12 -1.25 10.74
C ARG A 197 11.00 -0.94 12.21
N GLY A 198 10.83 0.33 12.51
CA GLY A 198 10.58 0.79 13.86
C GLY A 198 10.15 2.25 13.89
N LEU A 199 9.74 2.68 15.04
CA LEU A 199 9.36 4.06 15.30
C LEU A 199 10.31 4.66 16.35
N VAL A 200 10.73 5.88 16.10
CA VAL A 200 11.59 6.67 16.99
C VAL A 200 10.80 7.91 17.42
N PRO A 201 10.67 8.19 18.73
CA PRO A 201 10.12 9.46 19.21
C PRO A 201 10.96 10.63 18.66
N MET A 202 10.26 11.64 18.08
CA MET A 202 10.93 12.76 17.42
C MET A 202 11.79 13.59 18.38
N ASP A 203 11.38 13.69 19.65
CA ASP A 203 12.08 14.39 20.71
C ASP A 203 13.43 13.77 21.13
N ARG A 204 13.68 12.52 20.73
CA ARG A 204 14.97 11.82 20.92
C ARG A 204 15.96 12.04 19.79
N LEU A 205 15.53 12.71 18.73
CA LEU A 205 16.38 12.94 17.55
C LEU A 205 16.98 14.36 17.60
N PRO A 206 18.26 14.50 17.20
CA PRO A 206 18.85 15.83 17.06
C PRO A 206 18.15 16.63 15.96
N PRO A 207 18.22 17.99 16.01
CA PRO A 207 17.47 18.87 15.11
C PRO A 207 17.68 18.60 13.60
N HIS A 208 18.87 18.16 13.19
CA HIS A 208 19.16 17.85 11.79
C HIS A 208 18.48 16.56 11.30
N LEU A 209 18.06 15.66 12.19
CA LEU A 209 17.34 14.41 11.88
C LEU A 209 15.83 14.50 12.13
N SER A 210 15.34 15.54 12.79
CA SER A 210 13.92 15.72 13.14
C SER A 210 13.15 16.61 12.15
N GLN A 211 13.65 16.78 10.92
CA GLN A 211 13.01 17.59 9.89
C GLN A 211 11.82 16.88 9.25
N LEU A 212 10.82 17.66 8.80
CA LEU A 212 9.62 17.15 8.11
C LEU A 212 9.91 16.87 6.62
N LEU A 213 10.77 15.90 6.37
CA LEU A 213 11.15 15.46 5.03
C LEU A 213 11.33 13.95 4.97
N THR A 214 11.43 13.41 3.76
CA THR A 214 11.73 12.00 3.54
C THR A 214 13.19 11.84 3.17
N THR A 215 13.91 10.97 3.84
CA THR A 215 15.34 10.69 3.55
C THR A 215 15.57 9.24 3.20
N ASN A 216 16.23 9.00 2.08
CA ASN A 216 16.74 7.70 1.69
C ASN A 216 18.27 7.70 1.82
N TRP A 217 18.80 6.76 2.61
CA TRP A 217 20.24 6.47 2.65
C TRP A 217 20.51 5.30 1.72
N LEU A 218 21.53 5.43 0.89
CA LEU A 218 21.87 4.47 -0.14
C LEU A 218 23.24 3.86 0.14
N GLY A 219 23.28 2.52 0.17
CA GLY A 219 24.48 1.71 0.32
C GLY A 219 24.46 0.48 -0.56
N ALA A 220 25.62 -0.17 -0.76
CA ALA A 220 25.77 -1.29 -1.71
C ALA A 220 24.90 -2.51 -1.39
N HIS A 221 24.64 -2.79 -0.09
CA HIS A 221 23.96 -3.98 0.38
C HIS A 221 22.71 -3.68 1.21
N GLY A 222 22.30 -2.41 1.23
CA GLY A 222 21.14 -1.99 1.99
C GLY A 222 20.75 -0.55 1.69
N HIS A 223 19.56 -0.21 2.11
CA HIS A 223 19.13 1.18 2.17
C HIS A 223 18.30 1.43 3.42
N VAL A 224 18.30 2.68 3.86
CA VAL A 224 17.49 3.14 4.99
C VAL A 224 16.58 4.25 4.48
N LEU A 225 15.32 4.17 4.85
CA LEU A 225 14.32 5.20 4.58
C LEU A 225 13.73 5.66 5.90
N HIS A 226 13.77 6.95 6.16
CA HIS A 226 13.07 7.51 7.31
C HIS A 226 12.23 8.73 6.93
N TYR A 227 11.13 8.91 7.62
CA TYR A 227 10.20 10.02 7.42
C TYR A 227 9.29 10.21 8.64
N PRO A 228 8.84 11.45 8.92
CA PRO A 228 7.97 11.74 10.06
C PRO A 228 6.54 11.24 9.83
N VAL A 229 5.89 10.83 10.91
CA VAL A 229 4.48 10.44 10.95
C VAL A 229 3.80 11.05 12.20
N ARG A 230 2.48 10.93 12.31
CA ARG A 230 1.69 11.49 13.43
C ARG A 230 2.03 12.96 13.68
N ARG A 231 1.84 13.79 12.65
CA ARG A 231 2.11 15.24 12.73
C ARG A 231 3.56 15.60 13.11
N GLY A 232 4.50 14.66 12.96
CA GLY A 232 5.90 14.85 13.34
C GLY A 232 6.23 14.44 14.78
N GLU A 233 5.35 13.73 15.48
CA GLU A 233 5.63 13.19 16.82
C GLU A 233 6.57 11.99 16.77
N LEU A 234 6.52 11.23 15.69
CA LEU A 234 7.30 10.02 15.49
C LEU A 234 8.05 10.06 14.16
N MET A 235 9.26 9.54 14.15
CA MET A 235 10.01 9.22 12.94
C MET A 235 9.84 7.74 12.63
N ASN A 236 9.34 7.43 11.46
CA ASN A 236 9.31 6.07 10.95
C ASN A 236 10.66 5.73 10.34
N PHE A 237 11.22 4.59 10.73
CA PHE A 237 12.45 4.01 10.22
C PHE A 237 12.13 2.70 9.52
N ILE A 238 12.54 2.57 8.28
CA ILE A 238 12.50 1.33 7.51
C ILE A 238 13.87 1.13 6.90
N SER A 239 14.40 -0.07 6.98
CA SER A 239 15.61 -0.42 6.24
C SER A 239 15.46 -1.77 5.58
N ILE A 240 16.17 -1.97 4.48
CA ILE A 240 16.19 -3.23 3.74
C ILE A 240 17.66 -3.60 3.53
N VAL A 241 17.96 -4.88 3.80
CA VAL A 241 19.28 -5.47 3.61
C VAL A 241 19.19 -6.73 2.77
N GLU A 242 20.22 -7.00 1.96
CA GLU A 242 20.39 -8.29 1.31
C GLU A 242 20.89 -9.31 2.34
N ARG A 243 20.02 -10.30 2.61
CA ARG A 243 20.28 -11.30 3.64
C ARG A 243 19.54 -12.61 3.33
N GLY A 244 20.28 -13.66 3.03
CA GLY A 244 19.72 -14.95 2.62
C GLY A 244 19.39 -15.93 3.75
N ASP A 245 19.85 -15.65 4.98
CA ASP A 245 19.73 -16.54 6.15
C ASP A 245 18.40 -16.40 6.91
N TRP A 246 17.58 -15.38 6.57
CA TRP A 246 16.29 -15.14 7.20
C TRP A 246 15.16 -15.16 6.19
N GLN A 247 14.23 -16.13 6.32
CA GLN A 247 13.12 -16.35 5.39
C GLN A 247 11.74 -16.32 6.05
N VAL A 248 11.65 -15.86 7.31
CA VAL A 248 10.37 -15.83 8.03
C VAL A 248 9.55 -14.64 7.54
N GLU A 249 8.45 -14.94 6.89
CA GLU A 249 7.44 -13.94 6.47
C GLU A 249 6.46 -13.70 7.62
N SER A 250 6.77 -12.78 8.50
CA SER A 250 5.88 -12.39 9.59
C SER A 250 6.10 -10.91 9.94
N TRP A 251 5.03 -10.15 9.90
CA TRP A 251 5.03 -8.72 10.22
C TRP A 251 5.26 -8.41 11.71
N SER A 252 5.25 -9.40 12.59
CA SER A 252 5.29 -9.27 14.04
C SER A 252 6.55 -9.79 14.70
N VAL A 253 7.51 -10.32 13.95
CA VAL A 253 8.76 -10.80 14.53
C VAL A 253 9.58 -9.62 15.04
N VAL A 254 9.85 -9.63 16.34
CA VAL A 254 10.71 -8.63 16.99
C VAL A 254 12.15 -9.12 16.90
N GLY A 255 13.03 -8.26 16.37
CA GLY A 255 14.49 -8.47 16.44
C GLY A 255 15.09 -7.68 17.59
N SER A 256 16.43 -7.67 17.70
CA SER A 256 17.14 -6.84 18.66
C SER A 256 17.77 -5.62 18.01
N ARG A 257 18.10 -4.60 18.81
CA ARG A 257 18.84 -3.43 18.32
C ARG A 257 20.26 -3.79 17.91
N GLU A 258 20.87 -4.73 18.62
CA GLU A 258 22.21 -5.24 18.35
C GLU A 258 22.25 -5.94 16.98
N GLU A 259 21.23 -6.74 16.66
CA GLU A 259 21.10 -7.38 15.35
C GLU A 259 20.92 -6.34 14.25
N LEU A 260 20.04 -5.35 14.46
CA LEU A 260 19.84 -4.25 13.51
C LEU A 260 21.12 -3.43 13.34
N ALA A 261 21.85 -3.11 14.41
CA ALA A 261 23.09 -2.36 14.35
C ALA A 261 24.20 -3.14 13.60
N ALA A 262 24.23 -4.47 13.76
CA ALA A 262 25.19 -5.32 13.04
C ALA A 262 24.95 -5.31 11.52
N ASP A 263 23.69 -5.34 11.08
CA ASP A 263 23.32 -5.24 9.65
C ASP A 263 23.74 -3.90 9.02
N PHE A 264 23.85 -2.82 9.83
CA PHE A 264 24.26 -1.48 9.41
C PHE A 264 25.65 -1.07 9.93
N SER A 265 26.51 -2.04 10.25
CA SER A 265 27.89 -1.76 10.67
C SER A 265 28.64 -0.95 9.62
N GLY A 266 29.34 0.09 10.06
CA GLY A 266 30.10 1.02 9.20
C GLY A 266 29.26 2.06 8.44
N TRP A 267 27.95 2.10 8.69
CA TRP A 267 27.11 3.19 8.21
C TRP A 267 27.32 4.47 9.04
N HIS A 268 26.91 5.59 8.50
CA HIS A 268 27.02 6.92 9.12
C HIS A 268 26.36 6.95 10.51
N ASP A 269 26.95 7.69 11.46
CA ASP A 269 26.48 7.79 12.85
C ASP A 269 25.00 8.21 12.96
N ASP A 270 24.51 9.05 12.06
CA ASP A 270 23.10 9.43 12.00
C ASP A 270 22.14 8.21 11.86
N VAL A 271 22.57 7.16 11.15
CA VAL A 271 21.76 5.93 11.03
C VAL A 271 21.74 5.19 12.37
N HIS A 272 22.86 5.16 13.06
CA HIS A 272 22.95 4.56 14.40
C HIS A 272 22.12 5.34 15.43
N VAL A 273 22.02 6.69 15.32
CA VAL A 273 21.13 7.48 16.18
C VAL A 273 19.67 6.98 16.07
N PHE A 274 19.18 6.64 14.89
CA PHE A 274 17.83 6.05 14.77
C PHE A 274 17.78 4.67 15.43
N ILE A 275 18.75 3.79 15.16
CA ILE A 275 18.82 2.42 15.68
C ILE A 275 18.80 2.41 17.21
N ASP A 276 19.60 3.27 17.85
CA ASP A 276 19.71 3.39 19.29
C ASP A 276 18.42 3.86 19.97
N ASN A 277 17.60 4.63 19.24
CA ASN A 277 16.36 5.20 19.75
C ASN A 277 15.08 4.47 19.29
N ILE A 278 15.19 3.40 18.46
CA ILE A 278 14.05 2.55 18.10
C ILE A 278 13.53 1.82 19.34
N GLY A 279 12.22 1.90 19.59
CA GLY A 279 11.59 1.21 20.71
C GLY A 279 11.61 -0.31 20.54
N LYS A 280 10.99 -0.80 19.47
CA LYS A 280 10.95 -2.23 19.08
C LYS A 280 11.26 -2.35 17.59
N PRO A 281 12.42 -2.90 17.20
CA PRO A 281 12.70 -3.20 15.81
C PRO A 281 11.95 -4.49 15.40
N TYR A 282 11.13 -4.38 14.36
CA TYR A 282 10.48 -5.53 13.72
C TYR A 282 11.22 -5.89 12.44
N LYS A 283 11.25 -7.19 12.12
CA LYS A 283 11.90 -7.70 10.91
C LYS A 283 11.02 -8.70 10.17
N TRP A 284 11.08 -8.70 8.84
CA TRP A 284 10.38 -9.66 8.00
C TRP A 284 11.12 -9.90 6.68
N ALA A 285 10.95 -11.10 6.13
CA ALA A 285 11.43 -11.42 4.80
C ALA A 285 10.58 -10.73 3.73
N LEU A 286 11.22 -10.14 2.72
CA LEU A 286 10.51 -9.61 1.57
C LEU A 286 10.20 -10.74 0.59
N MET A 287 8.92 -10.99 0.44
CA MET A 287 8.39 -11.99 -0.49
C MET A 287 7.85 -11.30 -1.74
N ALA A 288 7.94 -11.97 -2.87
CA ALA A 288 7.44 -11.49 -4.15
C ALA A 288 6.57 -12.53 -4.83
N ARG A 289 5.69 -12.06 -5.71
CA ARG A 289 4.93 -12.89 -6.64
C ARG A 289 4.98 -12.24 -8.02
N GLY A 290 4.98 -13.05 -9.05
CA GLY A 290 4.80 -12.57 -10.42
C GLY A 290 3.41 -11.99 -10.64
N PRO A 291 3.24 -11.11 -11.64
CA PRO A 291 1.92 -10.62 -12.06
C PRO A 291 1.00 -11.77 -12.46
N MET A 292 -0.26 -11.74 -12.02
CA MET A 292 -1.26 -12.72 -12.40
C MET A 292 -1.86 -12.40 -13.77
N ALA A 293 -2.19 -13.44 -14.53
CA ALA A 293 -2.87 -13.31 -15.82
C ALA A 293 -4.36 -12.97 -15.69
N ALA A 294 -5.00 -13.41 -14.61
CA ALA A 294 -6.40 -13.17 -14.30
C ALA A 294 -6.60 -13.02 -12.79
N TRP A 295 -7.57 -12.20 -12.38
CA TRP A 295 -7.88 -11.94 -10.97
C TRP A 295 -9.29 -12.37 -10.60
N SER A 296 -10.13 -12.63 -11.58
CA SER A 296 -11.55 -12.86 -11.39
C SER A 296 -12.00 -14.19 -11.97
N LYS A 297 -13.03 -14.74 -11.37
CA LYS A 297 -13.76 -15.90 -11.88
C LYS A 297 -15.23 -15.75 -11.47
N GLY A 298 -16.13 -15.58 -12.45
CA GLY A 298 -17.57 -15.44 -12.19
C GLY A 298 -17.88 -14.27 -11.25
N ARG A 299 -18.38 -14.58 -10.06
CA ARG A 299 -18.81 -13.59 -9.04
C ARG A 299 -17.72 -13.19 -8.04
N VAL A 300 -16.49 -13.62 -8.25
CA VAL A 300 -15.39 -13.43 -7.30
C VAL A 300 -14.21 -12.77 -8.00
N THR A 301 -13.67 -11.69 -7.41
CA THR A 301 -12.46 -11.01 -7.87
C THR A 301 -11.46 -10.80 -6.71
N LEU A 302 -10.22 -10.54 -7.06
CA LEU A 302 -9.15 -10.19 -6.13
C LEU A 302 -8.82 -8.68 -6.20
N LEU A 303 -8.23 -8.15 -5.12
CA LEU A 303 -7.84 -6.75 -4.99
C LEU A 303 -6.52 -6.63 -4.22
N GLY A 304 -5.64 -5.73 -4.66
CA GLY A 304 -4.41 -5.38 -3.96
C GLY A 304 -3.43 -6.55 -3.86
N ASP A 305 -2.83 -6.76 -2.69
CA ASP A 305 -1.81 -7.80 -2.49
C ASP A 305 -2.33 -9.23 -2.70
N ALA A 306 -3.64 -9.44 -2.75
CA ALA A 306 -4.22 -10.74 -3.12
C ALA A 306 -3.95 -11.11 -4.59
N CYS A 307 -3.80 -10.12 -5.48
CA CYS A 307 -3.52 -10.34 -6.91
C CYS A 307 -2.18 -9.80 -7.40
N HIS A 308 -1.65 -8.71 -6.84
CA HIS A 308 -0.41 -8.08 -7.31
C HIS A 308 0.48 -7.53 -6.16
N PRO A 309 0.90 -8.38 -5.22
CA PRO A 309 1.80 -7.93 -4.16
C PRO A 309 3.07 -7.36 -4.79
N THR A 310 3.58 -6.26 -4.22
CA THR A 310 4.73 -5.54 -4.77
C THR A 310 5.80 -5.29 -3.72
N LEU A 311 7.05 -5.22 -4.18
CA LEU A 311 8.16 -4.81 -3.34
C LEU A 311 8.05 -3.32 -2.96
N PRO A 312 8.58 -2.91 -1.79
CA PRO A 312 8.35 -1.56 -1.24
C PRO A 312 9.11 -0.44 -1.95
N PHE A 313 9.93 -0.74 -2.96
CA PHE A 313 10.87 0.19 -3.60
C PHE A 313 10.23 1.35 -4.39
N LEU A 314 8.91 1.32 -4.60
CA LEU A 314 8.14 2.45 -5.15
C LEU A 314 7.13 3.04 -4.17
N GLY A 315 6.90 2.40 -3.01
CA GLY A 315 5.89 2.80 -2.03
C GLY A 315 4.46 2.74 -2.57
N GLN A 316 4.15 1.78 -3.47
CA GLN A 316 2.88 1.76 -4.20
C GLN A 316 1.92 0.63 -3.78
N GLY A 317 2.29 -0.31 -2.92
CA GLY A 317 1.41 -1.44 -2.59
C GLY A 317 0.02 -1.00 -2.11
N ALA A 318 -0.01 -0.20 -1.05
CA ALA A 318 -1.28 0.33 -0.54
C ALA A 318 -1.97 1.29 -1.52
N VAL A 319 -1.21 2.08 -2.27
CA VAL A 319 -1.76 3.02 -3.26
C VAL A 319 -2.44 2.27 -4.40
N MET A 320 -1.84 1.19 -4.91
CA MET A 320 -2.49 0.33 -5.91
C MET A 320 -3.80 -0.26 -5.38
N SER A 321 -3.81 -0.74 -4.12
CA SER A 321 -5.03 -1.25 -3.50
C SER A 321 -6.13 -0.18 -3.36
N ILE A 322 -5.76 1.07 -3.11
CA ILE A 322 -6.68 2.21 -3.05
C ILE A 322 -7.24 2.53 -4.45
N GLU A 323 -6.38 2.54 -5.48
CA GLU A 323 -6.79 2.72 -6.88
C GLU A 323 -7.73 1.59 -7.33
N ASP A 324 -7.38 0.33 -7.04
CA ASP A 324 -8.19 -0.86 -7.36
C ASP A 324 -9.58 -0.76 -6.73
N ALA A 325 -9.63 -0.40 -5.44
CA ALA A 325 -10.86 -0.28 -4.67
C ALA A 325 -11.85 0.72 -5.30
N TYR A 326 -11.34 1.84 -5.77
CA TYR A 326 -12.17 2.85 -6.42
C TYR A 326 -12.71 2.36 -7.77
N ILE A 327 -11.85 1.73 -8.59
CA ILE A 327 -12.22 1.24 -9.92
C ILE A 327 -13.17 0.04 -9.82
N VAL A 328 -12.89 -0.95 -8.96
CA VAL A 328 -13.79 -2.11 -8.80
C VAL A 328 -15.17 -1.68 -8.32
N ALA A 329 -15.25 -0.70 -7.40
CA ALA A 329 -16.52 -0.15 -6.94
C ALA A 329 -17.29 0.56 -8.06
N ALA A 330 -16.60 1.28 -8.93
CA ALA A 330 -17.22 1.93 -10.09
C ALA A 330 -17.73 0.91 -11.12
N CYS A 331 -16.94 -0.14 -11.41
CA CYS A 331 -17.34 -1.22 -12.32
C CYS A 331 -18.56 -1.99 -11.78
N VAL A 332 -18.55 -2.37 -10.50
CA VAL A 332 -19.66 -3.08 -9.86
C VAL A 332 -20.92 -2.22 -9.83
N ALA A 333 -20.83 -0.93 -9.57
CA ALA A 333 -21.97 -0.04 -9.60
C ALA A 333 -22.58 0.10 -11.00
N LYS A 334 -21.74 0.15 -12.04
CA LYS A 334 -22.21 0.29 -13.43
C LYS A 334 -22.78 -1.01 -13.98
N TYR A 335 -22.19 -2.15 -13.66
CA TYR A 335 -22.55 -3.46 -14.22
C TYR A 335 -23.11 -4.41 -13.13
N ALA A 336 -23.94 -3.87 -12.25
CA ALA A 336 -24.45 -4.57 -11.07
C ALA A 336 -25.19 -5.88 -11.36
N ASN A 337 -25.80 -6.01 -12.54
CA ASN A 337 -26.54 -7.19 -12.97
C ASN A 337 -25.64 -8.19 -13.76
N ASP A 338 -24.40 -7.82 -14.04
CA ASP A 338 -23.44 -8.67 -14.78
C ASP A 338 -22.08 -8.69 -14.05
N PRO A 339 -21.91 -9.61 -13.08
CA PRO A 339 -20.67 -9.76 -12.34
C PRO A 339 -19.45 -10.02 -13.22
N GLY A 340 -19.64 -10.83 -14.26
CA GLY A 340 -18.55 -11.17 -15.19
C GLY A 340 -18.00 -9.94 -15.88
N LEU A 341 -18.89 -9.13 -16.48
CA LEU A 341 -18.53 -7.89 -17.16
C LEU A 341 -17.93 -6.85 -16.19
N ALA A 342 -18.51 -6.72 -14.97
CA ALA A 342 -17.99 -5.81 -13.97
C ALA A 342 -16.50 -6.10 -13.64
N PHE A 343 -16.18 -7.37 -13.44
CA PHE A 343 -14.83 -7.78 -13.06
C PHE A 343 -13.86 -7.84 -14.24
N GLU A 344 -14.32 -8.24 -15.42
CA GLU A 344 -13.53 -8.14 -16.67
C GLU A 344 -13.10 -6.70 -16.91
N ARG A 345 -14.02 -5.76 -16.79
CA ARG A 345 -13.73 -4.34 -16.97
C ARG A 345 -12.77 -3.79 -15.92
N TYR A 346 -12.93 -4.20 -14.67
CA TYR A 346 -11.99 -3.88 -13.59
C TYR A 346 -10.57 -4.36 -13.91
N GLU A 347 -10.42 -5.62 -14.31
CA GLU A 347 -9.12 -6.20 -14.68
C GLU A 347 -8.48 -5.48 -15.86
N ASP A 348 -9.23 -5.21 -16.91
CA ASP A 348 -8.73 -4.53 -18.11
C ASP A 348 -8.14 -3.16 -17.78
N ILE A 349 -8.82 -2.41 -16.90
CA ILE A 349 -8.37 -1.08 -16.49
C ILE A 349 -7.11 -1.16 -15.62
N ARG A 350 -7.02 -2.17 -14.73
CA ARG A 350 -6.00 -2.17 -13.68
C ARG A 350 -4.77 -3.01 -13.99
N ARG A 351 -4.91 -4.10 -14.74
CA ARG A 351 -3.88 -5.12 -14.91
C ARG A 351 -2.59 -4.59 -15.53
N GLU A 352 -2.67 -3.78 -16.59
CA GLU A 352 -1.47 -3.19 -17.20
C GLU A 352 -0.74 -2.26 -16.22
N ARG A 353 -1.48 -1.37 -15.56
CA ARG A 353 -0.96 -0.42 -14.57
C ARG A 353 -0.25 -1.11 -13.42
N THR A 354 -0.90 -2.08 -12.78
CA THR A 354 -0.34 -2.81 -11.63
C THR A 354 0.85 -3.66 -12.02
N THR A 355 0.81 -4.33 -13.18
CA THR A 355 1.95 -5.07 -13.74
C THR A 355 3.15 -4.16 -13.96
N ALA A 356 2.96 -2.95 -14.51
CA ALA A 356 4.03 -1.99 -14.69
C ALA A 356 4.64 -1.53 -13.35
N VAL A 357 3.81 -1.28 -12.33
CA VAL A 357 4.29 -0.93 -10.98
C VAL A 357 5.10 -2.07 -10.36
N VAL A 358 4.60 -3.31 -10.41
CA VAL A 358 5.31 -4.48 -9.87
C VAL A 358 6.66 -4.66 -10.55
N ARG A 359 6.72 -4.62 -11.88
CA ARG A 359 7.98 -4.72 -12.64
C ARG A 359 8.97 -3.63 -12.29
N LYS A 360 8.52 -2.37 -12.27
CA LYS A 360 9.38 -1.23 -11.91
C LYS A 360 9.84 -1.27 -10.46
N ALA A 361 9.06 -1.80 -9.53
CA ALA A 361 9.50 -2.03 -8.16
C ALA A 361 10.65 -3.06 -8.10
N HIS A 362 10.59 -4.12 -8.91
CA HIS A 362 11.70 -5.07 -9.04
C HIS A 362 12.94 -4.46 -9.70
N GLU A 363 12.78 -3.60 -10.72
CA GLU A 363 13.88 -2.86 -11.34
C GLU A 363 14.53 -1.91 -10.34
N ASN A 364 13.75 -1.15 -9.58
CA ASN A 364 14.25 -0.24 -8.55
C ASN A 364 15.03 -0.96 -7.43
N ARG A 365 14.68 -2.22 -7.11
CA ARG A 365 15.50 -3.03 -6.21
C ARG A 365 16.95 -3.14 -6.70
N ARG A 366 17.15 -3.44 -7.99
CA ARG A 366 18.51 -3.56 -8.58
C ARG A 366 19.30 -2.27 -8.46
N HIS A 367 18.64 -1.13 -8.62
CA HIS A 367 19.27 0.19 -8.45
C HIS A 367 19.58 0.49 -6.98
N ALA A 368 18.70 0.10 -6.06
CA ALA A 368 18.87 0.33 -4.63
C ALA A 368 20.03 -0.48 -4.01
N PHE A 369 20.40 -1.60 -4.64
CA PHE A 369 21.50 -2.47 -4.20
C PHE A 369 22.68 -2.53 -5.19
N SER A 370 22.86 -1.49 -5.99
CA SER A 370 23.96 -1.44 -6.95
C SER A 370 25.32 -1.43 -6.24
N PRO A 371 26.28 -2.31 -6.61
CA PRO A 371 27.64 -2.28 -6.08
C PRO A 371 28.32 -0.92 -6.24
N ALA A 372 27.94 -0.13 -7.25
CA ALA A 372 28.43 1.24 -7.43
C ALA A 372 28.14 2.16 -6.22
N LEU A 373 27.15 1.82 -5.39
CA LEU A 373 26.81 2.58 -4.17
C LEU A 373 27.84 2.38 -3.03
N ALA A 374 28.79 1.45 -3.18
CA ALA A 374 29.89 1.30 -2.23
C ALA A 374 30.95 2.40 -2.35
N ASP A 375 31.12 2.95 -3.54
CA ASP A 375 32.13 3.97 -3.86
C ASP A 375 31.50 5.36 -3.94
N GLN A 376 32.08 6.32 -3.21
CA GLN A 376 31.54 7.68 -3.10
C GLN A 376 31.56 8.44 -4.44
N GLU A 377 32.63 8.30 -5.23
CA GLU A 377 32.74 8.98 -6.54
C GLU A 377 31.75 8.37 -7.53
N ALA A 378 31.60 7.04 -7.52
CA ALA A 378 30.61 6.34 -8.32
C ALA A 378 29.18 6.73 -7.94
N VAL A 379 28.87 6.94 -6.65
CA VAL A 379 27.56 7.46 -6.20
C VAL A 379 27.33 8.87 -6.72
N ALA A 380 28.31 9.77 -6.60
CA ALA A 380 28.18 11.15 -7.10
C ALA A 380 27.90 11.16 -8.61
N VAL A 381 28.61 10.32 -9.38
CA VAL A 381 28.38 10.15 -10.83
C VAL A 381 27.01 9.54 -11.12
N ALA A 382 26.60 8.50 -10.39
CA ALA A 382 25.29 7.87 -10.55
C ALA A 382 24.15 8.83 -10.20
N VAL A 383 24.29 9.60 -9.10
CA VAL A 383 23.37 10.67 -8.73
C VAL A 383 23.30 11.72 -9.83
N ALA A 384 24.43 12.21 -10.33
CA ALA A 384 24.46 13.22 -11.39
C ALA A 384 23.82 12.71 -12.69
N ARG A 385 23.95 11.43 -13.01
CA ARG A 385 23.44 10.84 -14.26
C ARG A 385 21.98 10.35 -14.17
N GLU A 386 21.66 9.58 -13.14
CA GLU A 386 20.38 8.87 -13.04
C GLU A 386 19.35 9.62 -12.21
N TRP A 387 19.80 10.58 -11.42
CA TRP A 387 19.02 11.28 -10.43
C TRP A 387 18.86 12.76 -10.76
N GLN A 388 19.19 13.16 -12.01
CA GLN A 388 18.82 14.47 -12.55
C GLN A 388 17.31 14.66 -12.39
N GLN A 389 16.92 15.87 -11.95
CA GLN A 389 15.52 16.17 -11.65
C GLN A 389 14.58 15.83 -12.80
N GLU A 390 14.99 15.98 -14.05
CA GLU A 390 14.20 15.65 -15.23
C GLU A 390 13.96 14.13 -15.36
N ARG A 391 14.98 13.31 -15.20
CA ARG A 391 14.84 11.85 -15.24
C ARG A 391 14.02 11.29 -14.09
N VAL A 392 14.17 11.88 -12.90
CA VAL A 392 13.34 11.54 -11.73
C VAL A 392 11.90 11.94 -11.98
N ARG A 393 11.66 13.11 -12.55
CA ARG A 393 10.32 13.57 -12.95
C ARG A 393 9.69 12.60 -13.94
N GLU A 394 10.38 12.23 -15.02
CA GLU A 394 9.90 11.27 -16.01
C GLU A 394 9.56 9.91 -15.38
N ARG A 395 10.40 9.42 -14.44
CA ARG A 395 10.16 8.15 -13.73
C ARG A 395 8.96 8.19 -12.80
N LEU A 396 8.62 9.34 -12.22
CA LEU A 396 7.54 9.48 -11.26
C LEU A 396 6.25 10.04 -11.86
N ASP A 397 6.32 10.77 -12.98
CA ASP A 397 5.16 11.37 -13.60
C ASP A 397 4.11 10.35 -14.02
N TRP A 398 4.51 9.28 -14.71
CA TRP A 398 3.59 8.19 -15.07
C TRP A 398 2.93 7.56 -13.84
N LEU A 399 3.60 7.63 -12.68
CA LEU A 399 3.11 7.08 -11.42
C LEU A 399 2.09 8.02 -10.77
N TYR A 400 2.44 9.30 -10.62
CA TYR A 400 1.67 10.27 -9.84
C TYR A 400 0.58 11.00 -10.64
N HIS A 401 0.70 11.09 -11.97
CA HIS A 401 -0.36 11.60 -12.83
C HIS A 401 -1.51 10.63 -13.06
N TYR A 402 -1.32 9.35 -12.73
CA TYR A 402 -2.41 8.40 -12.86
C TYR A 402 -3.59 8.80 -11.97
N ASP A 403 -4.75 8.93 -12.60
CA ASP A 403 -5.99 9.37 -11.94
C ASP A 403 -7.08 8.30 -12.08
N ALA A 404 -7.19 7.43 -11.07
CA ALA A 404 -8.22 6.41 -11.01
C ALA A 404 -9.65 7.01 -10.94
N THR A 405 -9.78 8.27 -10.51
CA THR A 405 -11.09 8.91 -10.34
C THR A 405 -11.66 9.46 -11.65
N ALA A 406 -10.79 9.68 -12.64
CA ALA A 406 -11.16 10.19 -13.97
C ALA A 406 -11.36 9.09 -15.03
N ILE A 407 -11.13 7.82 -14.68
CA ILE A 407 -11.25 6.71 -15.63
C ILE A 407 -12.73 6.37 -15.85
N ALA A 408 -13.14 6.38 -17.12
CA ALA A 408 -14.45 5.89 -17.51
C ALA A 408 -14.47 4.34 -17.45
N VAL A 409 -15.34 3.79 -16.64
CA VAL A 409 -15.57 2.35 -16.53
C VAL A 409 -16.65 1.85 -17.46
#